data_f5a2fd6dc52c1ac1f9581cdc812f1c6a
#
_entry.id   f5a2fd6dc52c1ac1f9581cdc812f1c6a
#
_cell.length_a   1.000
_cell.length_b   1.000
_cell.length_c   1.000
_cell.angle_alpha   90.00
_cell.angle_beta   90.00
_cell.angle_gamma   90.00
#
_symmetry.space_group_name_H-M   'P 1'
#
loop_
_entity.id
_entity.type
_entity.pdbx_description
1 polymer ?
#
loop_
_entity_poly.entity_id
_entity_poly.type
_entity_poly.pdbx_seq_one_letter_code
_entity_poly.pdbx_strand_id
1 'polypeptide(L)'
;IYDRNGVPLVNTRSVCTAVVSPTPEAAEALLPHVLDAEAFYEKLAQGKPFTCTVDTADIACPDVTVLEIPQRYTTPQPAQHVIGYTQEGKGVAGLESAYDAVLRGVDSQWSVTFSVDGKGKPLAGEAAQVRYGANPVQGVMTTLDIRMQRICETAGASLQKGCVVVMDVESGDILGLASFPGYTPDALGEAMQDPDSPMIQRALYAYPV
;
A
#
# COMPACT_ATOMS: atom_id res chain seq x y z
N ILE A 1 3.58 3.42 10.60
CA ILE A 1 4.99 3.85 10.78
C ILE A 1 5.03 5.35 10.60
N TYR A 2 5.67 6.05 11.54
CA TYR A 2 5.71 7.52 11.61
C TYR A 2 7.16 8.01 11.67
N ASP A 3 7.40 9.21 11.16
CA ASP A 3 8.66 9.91 11.39
C ASP A 3 8.77 10.44 12.84
N ARG A 4 9.92 11.04 13.20
CA ARG A 4 10.15 11.60 14.54
C ARG A 4 9.18 12.71 14.96
N ASN A 5 8.49 13.32 14.01
CA ASN A 5 7.53 14.40 14.21
C ASN A 5 6.07 13.91 14.20
N GLY A 6 5.85 12.59 14.10
CA GLY A 6 4.52 12.00 14.00
C GLY A 6 3.91 12.06 12.58
N VAL A 7 4.69 12.41 11.57
CA VAL A 7 4.23 12.40 10.17
C VAL A 7 4.18 10.96 9.66
N PRO A 8 3.05 10.49 9.11
CA PRO A 8 2.96 9.12 8.61
C PRO A 8 3.88 8.91 7.40
N LEU A 9 4.63 7.80 7.40
CA LEU A 9 5.50 7.37 6.32
C LEU A 9 4.82 6.34 5.41
N VAL A 10 3.77 5.68 5.89
CA VAL A 10 2.92 4.73 5.15
C VAL A 10 1.46 5.11 5.35
N ASN A 11 0.55 4.58 4.53
CA ASN A 11 -0.89 4.90 4.54
C ASN A 11 -1.15 6.41 4.37
N THR A 12 -0.38 7.08 3.53
CA THR A 12 -0.47 8.53 3.31
C THR A 12 -1.45 8.92 2.21
N ARG A 13 -1.99 7.93 1.50
CA ARG A 13 -3.01 8.08 0.46
C ARG A 13 -4.09 7.04 0.64
N SER A 14 -5.29 7.35 0.15
CA SER A 14 -6.38 6.39 0.00
C SER A 14 -6.69 6.18 -1.48
N VAL A 15 -7.19 5.01 -1.80
CA VAL A 15 -7.73 4.69 -3.13
C VAL A 15 -9.22 4.37 -3.01
N CYS A 16 -9.99 4.85 -3.97
CA CYS A 16 -11.40 4.50 -4.06
C CYS A 16 -11.51 3.08 -4.61
N THR A 17 -12.07 2.19 -3.80
CA THR A 17 -12.30 0.79 -4.15
C THR A 17 -13.79 0.54 -4.18
N ALA A 18 -14.32 0.25 -5.37
CA ALA A 18 -15.69 -0.17 -5.54
C ALA A 18 -15.84 -1.65 -5.20
N VAL A 19 -16.82 -1.95 -4.37
CA VAL A 19 -17.32 -3.30 -4.07
C VAL A 19 -18.57 -3.50 -4.90
N VAL A 20 -18.54 -4.48 -5.78
CA VAL A 20 -19.50 -4.61 -6.90
C VAL A 20 -20.30 -5.89 -6.79
N SER A 21 -21.63 -5.75 -6.83
CA SER A 21 -22.54 -6.82 -7.20
C SER A 21 -22.66 -6.83 -8.74
N PRO A 22 -22.31 -7.91 -9.46
CA PRO A 22 -22.16 -7.88 -10.92
C PRO A 22 -23.52 -7.87 -11.62
N THR A 23 -24.08 -6.68 -11.76
CA THR A 23 -25.32 -6.40 -12.52
C THR A 23 -25.00 -5.54 -13.75
N PRO A 24 -25.88 -5.53 -14.77
CA PRO A 24 -25.71 -4.63 -15.91
C PRO A 24 -25.66 -3.15 -15.51
N GLU A 25 -26.49 -2.76 -14.53
CA GLU A 25 -26.58 -1.41 -13.98
C GLU A 25 -25.26 -1.01 -13.28
N ALA A 26 -24.66 -1.92 -12.51
CA ALA A 26 -23.35 -1.71 -11.91
C ALA A 26 -22.25 -1.57 -12.95
N ALA A 27 -22.30 -2.37 -14.02
CA ALA A 27 -21.32 -2.28 -15.11
C ALA A 27 -21.41 -0.93 -15.85
N GLU A 28 -22.62 -0.45 -16.15
CA GLU A 28 -22.84 0.83 -16.79
C GLU A 28 -22.36 2.00 -15.92
N ALA A 29 -22.68 1.96 -14.62
CA ALA A 29 -22.27 3.00 -13.67
C ALA A 29 -20.76 3.07 -13.45
N LEU A 30 -20.07 1.92 -13.48
CA LEU A 30 -18.65 1.83 -13.17
C LEU A 30 -17.73 2.05 -14.37
N LEU A 31 -18.17 1.69 -15.57
CA LEU A 31 -17.32 1.70 -16.76
C LEU A 31 -16.59 3.06 -17.03
N PRO A 32 -17.21 4.22 -16.80
CA PRO A 32 -16.53 5.50 -16.94
C PRO A 32 -15.44 5.78 -15.88
N HIS A 33 -15.46 5.04 -14.77
CA HIS A 33 -14.69 5.34 -13.57
C HIS A 33 -13.62 4.30 -13.22
N VAL A 34 -13.64 3.12 -13.84
CA VAL A 34 -12.66 2.07 -13.57
C VAL A 34 -11.28 2.45 -14.10
N LEU A 35 -10.24 2.21 -13.31
CA LEU A 35 -8.86 2.51 -13.70
C LEU A 35 -8.24 1.40 -14.58
N ASP A 36 -8.75 0.17 -14.47
CA ASP A 36 -8.33 -0.99 -15.26
C ASP A 36 -9.56 -1.68 -15.86
N ALA A 37 -9.88 -1.32 -17.08
CA ALA A 37 -11.05 -1.84 -17.79
C ALA A 37 -10.92 -3.33 -18.14
N GLU A 38 -9.72 -3.82 -18.45
CA GLU A 38 -9.51 -5.22 -18.82
C GLU A 38 -9.77 -6.13 -17.61
N ALA A 39 -9.12 -5.86 -16.47
CA ALA A 39 -9.37 -6.60 -15.24
C ALA A 39 -10.82 -6.46 -14.74
N PHE A 40 -11.47 -5.33 -14.99
CA PHE A 40 -12.88 -5.13 -14.66
C PHE A 40 -13.78 -6.07 -15.45
N TYR A 41 -13.62 -6.16 -16.79
CA TYR A 41 -14.42 -7.07 -17.61
C TYR A 41 -14.18 -8.55 -17.29
N GLU A 42 -12.94 -8.94 -17.01
CA GLU A 42 -12.64 -10.31 -16.59
C GLU A 42 -13.36 -10.70 -15.29
N LYS A 43 -13.39 -9.80 -14.31
CA LYS A 43 -14.09 -10.02 -13.04
C LYS A 43 -15.61 -10.03 -13.23
N LEU A 44 -16.12 -9.11 -14.04
CA LEU A 44 -17.56 -9.03 -14.34
C LEU A 44 -18.07 -10.31 -15.00
N ALA A 45 -17.28 -10.89 -15.92
CA ALA A 45 -17.62 -12.13 -16.61
C ALA A 45 -17.74 -13.35 -15.69
N GLN A 46 -17.10 -13.32 -14.51
CA GLN A 46 -17.20 -14.39 -13.51
C GLN A 46 -18.56 -14.43 -12.81
N GLY A 47 -19.33 -13.34 -12.86
CA GLY A 47 -20.66 -13.25 -12.25
C GLY A 47 -20.69 -13.36 -10.72
N LYS A 48 -19.56 -13.12 -10.06
CA LYS A 48 -19.40 -13.12 -8.59
C LYS A 48 -19.09 -11.71 -8.10
N PRO A 49 -19.45 -11.38 -6.84
CA PRO A 49 -19.02 -10.12 -6.25
C PRO A 49 -17.50 -9.95 -6.33
N PHE A 50 -17.05 -8.74 -6.66
CA PHE A 50 -15.64 -8.42 -6.81
C PHE A 50 -15.35 -6.99 -6.38
N THR A 51 -14.08 -6.65 -6.32
CA THR A 51 -13.63 -5.28 -6.09
C THR A 51 -12.83 -4.77 -7.28
N CYS A 52 -12.95 -3.47 -7.58
CA CYS A 52 -12.13 -2.79 -8.56
C CYS A 52 -11.78 -1.39 -8.06
N THR A 53 -10.67 -0.84 -8.56
CA THR A 53 -10.25 0.53 -8.25
C THR A 53 -10.93 1.51 -9.20
N VAL A 54 -11.45 2.61 -8.63
CA VAL A 54 -12.16 3.65 -9.36
C VAL A 54 -11.54 5.02 -9.08
N ASP A 55 -11.80 6.00 -9.94
CA ASP A 55 -11.26 7.35 -9.84
C ASP A 55 -12.08 8.28 -8.92
N THR A 56 -13.29 7.87 -8.54
CA THR A 56 -14.20 8.67 -7.71
C THR A 56 -14.90 7.81 -6.66
N ALA A 57 -15.29 8.46 -5.55
CA ALA A 57 -16.13 7.85 -4.53
C ALA A 57 -17.63 8.06 -4.80
N ASP A 58 -17.99 8.99 -5.70
CA ASP A 58 -19.38 9.40 -5.97
C ASP A 58 -19.95 8.61 -7.16
N ILE A 59 -20.32 7.36 -6.90
CA ILE A 59 -20.99 6.47 -7.88
C ILE A 59 -22.35 6.07 -7.35
N ALA A 60 -23.39 6.61 -7.95
CA ALA A 60 -24.78 6.38 -7.55
C ALA A 60 -25.36 5.10 -8.20
N CYS A 61 -25.08 3.94 -7.61
CA CYS A 61 -25.67 2.66 -8.01
C CYS A 61 -25.93 1.79 -6.78
N PRO A 62 -27.11 1.21 -6.58
CA PRO A 62 -27.41 0.35 -5.43
C PRO A 62 -26.51 -0.89 -5.33
N ASP A 63 -26.05 -1.39 -6.48
CA ASP A 63 -25.18 -2.58 -6.57
C ASP A 63 -23.70 -2.28 -6.46
N VAL A 64 -23.35 -1.01 -6.16
CA VAL A 64 -21.97 -0.53 -6.01
C VAL A 64 -21.82 0.18 -4.67
N THR A 65 -20.82 -0.21 -3.91
CA THR A 65 -20.43 0.50 -2.68
C THR A 65 -18.97 0.90 -2.82
N VAL A 66 -18.69 2.22 -2.81
CA VAL A 66 -17.31 2.71 -2.90
C VAL A 66 -16.76 2.97 -1.50
N LEU A 67 -15.56 2.48 -1.25
CA LEU A 67 -14.83 2.62 0.00
C LEU A 67 -13.51 3.34 -0.27
N GLU A 68 -13.15 4.31 0.56
CA GLU A 68 -11.81 4.88 0.57
C GLU A 68 -10.89 4.01 1.44
N ILE A 69 -10.04 3.22 0.79
CA ILE A 69 -9.13 2.29 1.47
C ILE A 69 -7.73 2.90 1.50
N PRO A 70 -7.10 3.03 2.70
CA PRO A 70 -5.74 3.48 2.80
C PRO A 70 -4.78 2.58 2.02
N GLN A 71 -4.00 3.18 1.12
CA GLN A 71 -2.93 2.50 0.39
C GLN A 71 -1.67 2.46 1.26
N ARG A 72 -1.16 1.25 1.53
CA ARG A 72 -0.01 1.05 2.43
C ARG A 72 1.21 1.81 1.96
N TYR A 73 1.55 1.68 0.68
CA TYR A 73 2.71 2.31 0.08
C TYR A 73 2.31 3.29 -1.01
N THR A 74 3.19 4.27 -1.25
CA THR A 74 3.08 5.21 -2.37
C THR A 74 4.15 4.89 -3.41
N THR A 75 3.99 5.39 -4.62
CA THR A 75 5.00 5.27 -5.68
C THR A 75 5.40 6.69 -6.12
N PRO A 76 6.62 7.15 -5.83
CA PRO A 76 7.65 6.49 -5.03
C PRO A 76 7.32 6.45 -3.52
N GLN A 77 7.85 5.43 -2.82
CA GLN A 77 7.72 5.27 -1.38
C GLN A 77 8.96 5.86 -0.68
N PRO A 78 8.81 6.90 0.18
CA PRO A 78 9.92 7.41 0.97
C PRO A 78 10.47 6.36 1.93
N ALA A 79 11.77 6.38 2.16
CA ALA A 79 12.48 5.47 3.07
C ALA A 79 12.22 3.97 2.78
N GLN A 80 12.00 3.61 1.51
CA GLN A 80 11.57 2.28 1.09
C GLN A 80 12.38 1.14 1.71
N HIS A 81 13.72 1.25 1.71
CA HIS A 81 14.60 0.23 2.25
C HIS A 81 14.56 0.13 3.78
N VAL A 82 14.22 1.22 4.47
CA VAL A 82 14.05 1.23 5.94
C VAL A 82 12.70 0.67 6.31
N ILE A 83 11.65 1.14 5.65
CA ILE A 83 10.27 0.66 5.86
C ILE A 83 10.17 -0.81 5.50
N GLY A 84 10.71 -1.20 4.35
CA GLY A 84 10.57 -2.54 3.82
C GLY A 84 9.24 -2.73 3.09
N TYR A 85 8.73 -3.96 3.12
CA TYR A 85 7.46 -4.31 2.46
C TYR A 85 6.76 -5.46 3.17
N THR A 86 5.47 -5.57 2.87
CA THR A 86 4.63 -6.68 3.29
C THR A 86 4.29 -7.57 2.10
N GLN A 87 4.11 -8.86 2.35
CA GLN A 87 3.59 -9.83 1.38
C GLN A 87 2.51 -10.65 2.06
N GLU A 88 1.34 -10.75 1.43
CA GLU A 88 0.16 -11.44 2.00
C GLU A 88 -0.19 -10.95 3.42
N GLY A 89 -0.07 -9.63 3.66
CA GLY A 89 -0.35 -9.03 4.95
C GLY A 89 0.70 -9.28 6.03
N LYS A 90 1.86 -9.88 5.70
CA LYS A 90 2.97 -10.15 6.61
C LYS A 90 4.18 -9.28 6.27
N GLY A 91 4.80 -8.68 7.27
CA GLY A 91 6.06 -7.96 7.10
C GLY A 91 7.20 -8.90 6.71
N VAL A 92 7.88 -8.60 5.59
CA VAL A 92 8.95 -9.46 5.03
C VAL A 92 10.31 -8.80 5.19
N ALA A 93 10.40 -7.48 5.09
CA ALA A 93 11.66 -6.75 5.18
C ALA A 93 11.51 -5.46 6.00
N GLY A 94 12.64 -4.90 6.41
CA GLY A 94 12.72 -3.61 7.10
C GLY A 94 11.92 -3.54 8.39
N LEU A 95 11.38 -2.36 8.68
CA LEU A 95 10.53 -2.12 9.86
C LEU A 95 9.23 -2.90 9.82
N GLU A 96 8.68 -3.16 8.62
CA GLU A 96 7.49 -4.00 8.47
C GLU A 96 7.72 -5.41 9.05
N SER A 97 8.89 -6.00 8.80
CA SER A 97 9.26 -7.31 9.35
C SER A 97 9.62 -7.23 10.82
N ALA A 98 10.42 -6.24 11.21
CA ALA A 98 10.91 -6.12 12.59
C ALA A 98 9.77 -5.87 13.60
N TYR A 99 8.73 -5.16 13.17
CA TYR A 99 7.57 -4.79 13.98
C TYR A 99 6.26 -5.42 13.50
N ASP A 100 6.34 -6.52 12.74
CA ASP A 100 5.17 -7.19 12.15
C ASP A 100 4.08 -7.49 13.20
N ALA A 101 4.45 -7.97 14.37
CA ALA A 101 3.49 -8.28 15.46
C ALA A 101 2.71 -7.03 15.94
N VAL A 102 3.35 -5.86 15.95
CA VAL A 102 2.72 -4.59 16.33
C VAL A 102 1.90 -4.04 15.18
N LEU A 103 2.47 -4.03 13.98
CA LEU A 103 1.86 -3.42 12.79
C LEU A 103 0.69 -4.24 12.25
N ARG A 104 0.73 -5.57 12.35
CA ARG A 104 -0.35 -6.48 11.92
C ARG A 104 -1.56 -6.45 12.85
N GLY A 105 -1.37 -6.21 14.15
CA GLY A 105 -2.48 -6.09 15.11
C GLY A 105 -3.38 -4.86 14.87
N VAL A 106 -3.02 -4.03 13.93
CA VAL A 106 -3.72 -2.79 13.52
C VAL A 106 -4.54 -2.99 12.25
N ASP A 107 -4.81 -4.22 11.85
CA ASP A 107 -5.62 -4.49 10.66
C ASP A 107 -7.00 -3.87 10.80
N SER A 108 -7.13 -2.70 10.18
CA SER A 108 -8.42 -2.10 9.85
C SER A 108 -9.08 -3.00 8.82
N GLN A 109 -9.83 -3.98 9.27
CA GLN A 109 -10.48 -4.91 8.36
C GLN A 109 -11.81 -4.31 7.89
N TRP A 110 -11.87 -4.02 6.62
CA TRP A 110 -13.14 -3.83 5.94
C TRP A 110 -13.75 -5.20 5.68
N SER A 111 -14.96 -5.40 6.16
CA SER A 111 -15.77 -6.60 5.87
C SER A 111 -16.98 -6.16 5.08
N VAL A 112 -17.16 -6.76 3.90
CA VAL A 112 -18.32 -6.50 3.05
C VAL A 112 -19.10 -7.81 2.91
N THR A 113 -20.38 -7.78 3.29
CA THR A 113 -21.27 -8.94 3.25
C THR A 113 -22.39 -8.68 2.25
N PHE A 114 -22.59 -9.61 1.34
CA PHE A 114 -23.69 -9.60 0.38
C PHE A 114 -24.77 -10.56 0.79
N SER A 115 -26.04 -10.16 0.62
CA SER A 115 -27.16 -11.09 0.60
C SER A 115 -27.15 -11.87 -0.70
N VAL A 116 -27.19 -13.20 -0.62
CA VAL A 116 -27.14 -14.08 -1.81
C VAL A 116 -28.34 -14.98 -1.87
N ASP A 117 -28.73 -15.39 -3.08
CA ASP A 117 -29.75 -16.40 -3.32
C ASP A 117 -29.24 -17.81 -2.98
N GLY A 118 -30.11 -18.82 -3.08
CA GLY A 118 -29.78 -20.22 -2.82
C GLY A 118 -28.71 -20.82 -3.77
N LYS A 119 -28.28 -20.08 -4.81
CA LYS A 119 -27.22 -20.44 -5.72
C LYS A 119 -25.93 -19.63 -5.49
N GLY A 120 -25.92 -18.75 -4.46
CA GLY A 120 -24.79 -17.90 -4.12
C GLY A 120 -24.66 -16.65 -5.01
N LYS A 121 -25.70 -16.28 -5.77
CA LYS A 121 -25.71 -15.06 -6.58
C LYS A 121 -26.23 -13.90 -5.71
N PRO A 122 -25.57 -12.72 -5.72
CA PRO A 122 -26.06 -11.55 -5.00
C PRO A 122 -27.48 -11.17 -5.40
N LEU A 123 -28.27 -10.76 -4.42
CA LEU A 123 -29.60 -10.24 -4.65
C LEU A 123 -29.51 -8.83 -5.20
N ALA A 124 -30.01 -8.61 -6.41
CA ALA A 124 -30.03 -7.30 -7.04
C ALA A 124 -30.84 -6.28 -6.23
N GLY A 125 -30.32 -5.06 -6.11
CA GLY A 125 -30.96 -3.96 -5.38
C GLY A 125 -30.80 -4.03 -3.86
N GLU A 126 -30.12 -5.03 -3.29
CA GLU A 126 -29.73 -5.04 -1.88
C GLU A 126 -28.29 -4.50 -1.74
N ALA A 127 -28.16 -3.38 -1.03
CA ALA A 127 -26.84 -2.80 -0.74
C ALA A 127 -26.00 -3.76 0.12
N ALA A 128 -24.73 -3.88 -0.21
CA ALA A 128 -23.78 -4.64 0.59
C ALA A 128 -23.66 -4.06 2.01
N GLN A 129 -23.63 -4.92 3.03
CA GLN A 129 -23.37 -4.49 4.40
C GLN A 129 -21.87 -4.32 4.60
N VAL A 130 -21.44 -3.08 4.87
CA VAL A 130 -20.05 -2.74 5.15
C VAL A 130 -19.84 -2.62 6.65
N ARG A 131 -18.83 -3.31 7.17
CA ARG A 131 -18.35 -3.17 8.56
C ARG A 131 -16.89 -2.79 8.55
N TYR A 132 -16.57 -1.82 9.37
CA TYR A 132 -15.20 -1.41 9.63
C TYR A 132 -14.82 -1.79 11.06
N GLY A 133 -13.86 -2.69 11.20
CA GLY A 133 -13.27 -3.06 12.49
C GLY A 133 -12.05 -2.18 12.73
N ALA A 134 -12.16 -1.17 13.60
CA ALA A 134 -11.01 -0.41 14.08
C ALA A 134 -10.43 -1.08 15.31
N ASN A 135 -9.26 -1.66 15.21
CA ASN A 135 -8.45 -1.98 16.38
C ASN A 135 -7.72 -0.72 16.88
N PRO A 136 -7.40 -0.60 18.20
CA PRO A 136 -6.65 0.53 18.70
C PRO A 136 -5.34 0.67 17.93
N VAL A 137 -5.11 1.88 17.38
CA VAL A 137 -3.99 2.17 16.51
C VAL A 137 -2.69 2.12 17.33
N GLN A 138 -1.97 1.03 17.22
CA GLN A 138 -0.57 0.97 17.62
C GLN A 138 0.27 1.35 16.41
N GLY A 139 1.37 2.06 16.63
CA GLY A 139 2.26 2.49 15.56
C GLY A 139 3.71 2.45 15.99
N VAL A 140 4.62 2.47 15.02
CA VAL A 140 6.05 2.58 15.24
C VAL A 140 6.48 3.99 14.88
N MET A 141 7.06 4.71 15.83
CA MET A 141 7.71 5.99 15.61
C MET A 141 9.20 5.76 15.38
N THR A 142 9.74 6.38 14.34
CA THR A 142 11.16 6.27 13.96
C THR A 142 11.92 7.53 14.32
N THR A 143 13.24 7.50 14.21
CA THR A 143 14.10 8.69 14.30
C THR A 143 14.20 9.45 12.97
N LEU A 144 13.68 8.89 11.86
CA LEU A 144 13.69 9.55 10.56
C LEU A 144 12.93 10.88 10.61
N ASP A 145 13.44 11.88 9.90
CA ASP A 145 12.72 13.10 9.52
C ASP A 145 12.41 13.02 8.03
N ILE A 146 11.14 13.06 7.66
CA ILE A 146 10.70 12.90 6.26
C ILE A 146 11.33 13.93 5.31
N ARG A 147 11.65 15.13 5.81
CA ARG A 147 12.30 16.18 5.01
C ARG A 147 13.75 15.81 4.73
N MET A 148 14.49 15.34 5.76
CA MET A 148 15.86 14.86 5.61
C MET A 148 15.93 13.62 4.73
N GLN A 149 14.97 12.72 4.87
CA GLN A 149 14.85 11.54 4.03
C GLN A 149 14.72 11.90 2.54
N ARG A 150 13.84 12.85 2.21
CA ARG A 150 13.68 13.34 0.82
C ARG A 150 14.94 14.02 0.28
N ILE A 151 15.68 14.72 1.14
CA ILE A 151 16.97 15.31 0.77
C ILE A 151 17.99 14.20 0.45
N CYS A 152 18.06 13.14 1.28
CA CYS A 152 18.94 12.00 1.02
C CYS A 152 18.60 11.31 -0.30
N GLU A 153 17.32 11.09 -0.57
CA GLU A 153 16.84 10.47 -1.80
C GLU A 153 17.17 11.32 -3.03
N THR A 154 16.97 12.64 -2.94
CA THR A 154 17.29 13.56 -4.03
C THR A 154 18.80 13.66 -4.26
N ALA A 155 19.60 13.77 -3.18
CA ALA A 155 21.04 13.88 -3.27
C ALA A 155 21.71 12.63 -3.87
N GLY A 156 21.15 11.45 -3.58
CA GLY A 156 21.67 10.19 -4.10
C GLY A 156 21.05 9.73 -5.43
N ALA A 157 20.12 10.48 -6.01
CA ALA A 157 19.38 10.05 -7.21
C ALA A 157 20.28 9.74 -8.44
N SER A 158 21.49 10.31 -8.50
CA SER A 158 22.48 10.05 -9.56
C SER A 158 23.39 8.84 -9.28
N LEU A 159 23.30 8.25 -8.09
CA LEU A 159 24.11 7.08 -7.73
C LEU A 159 23.58 5.84 -8.43
N GLN A 160 24.43 5.13 -9.16
CA GLN A 160 24.08 3.82 -9.68
C GLN A 160 23.95 2.79 -8.56
N LYS A 161 24.95 2.76 -7.66
CA LYS A 161 24.96 1.91 -6.46
C LYS A 161 25.57 2.70 -5.30
N GLY A 162 24.90 2.74 -4.17
CA GLY A 162 25.40 3.46 -3.00
C GLY A 162 24.31 3.74 -1.97
N CYS A 163 24.66 4.54 -0.98
CA CYS A 163 23.73 5.01 0.01
C CYS A 163 24.07 6.42 0.47
N VAL A 164 23.04 7.11 0.98
CA VAL A 164 23.18 8.40 1.65
C VAL A 164 22.61 8.26 3.05
N VAL A 165 23.38 8.61 4.07
CA VAL A 165 22.98 8.54 5.48
C VAL A 165 23.20 9.88 6.13
N VAL A 166 22.19 10.37 6.85
CA VAL A 166 22.30 11.56 7.71
C VAL A 166 22.01 11.14 9.13
N MET A 167 22.95 11.42 10.02
CA MET A 167 22.88 11.06 11.43
C MET A 167 23.14 12.30 12.30
N ASP A 168 22.37 12.41 13.37
CA ASP A 168 22.61 13.39 14.43
C ASP A 168 23.86 12.98 15.22
N VAL A 169 24.82 13.90 15.36
CA VAL A 169 26.11 13.58 15.98
C VAL A 169 26.06 13.50 17.50
N GLU A 170 25.05 14.12 18.11
CA GLU A 170 24.88 14.13 19.57
C GLU A 170 24.09 12.91 20.06
N SER A 171 22.97 12.61 19.40
CA SER A 171 22.09 11.50 19.81
C SER A 171 22.41 10.17 19.11
N GLY A 172 23.05 10.21 17.93
CA GLY A 172 23.25 9.05 17.08
C GLY A 172 22.00 8.67 16.26
N ASP A 173 20.95 9.47 16.32
CA ASP A 173 19.72 9.23 15.57
C ASP A 173 19.94 9.27 14.07
N ILE A 174 19.45 8.28 13.34
CA ILE A 174 19.39 8.29 11.89
C ILE A 174 18.20 9.16 11.46
N LEU A 175 18.50 10.32 10.85
CA LEU A 175 17.51 11.28 10.37
C LEU A 175 17.06 11.03 8.95
N GLY A 176 17.93 10.41 8.13
CA GLY A 176 17.64 10.03 6.76
C GLY A 176 18.57 8.91 6.30
N LEU A 177 18.02 7.95 5.56
CA LEU A 177 18.77 6.82 5.05
C LEU A 177 18.16 6.37 3.71
N ALA A 178 18.90 6.58 2.62
CA ALA A 178 18.52 6.20 1.27
C ALA A 178 19.53 5.21 0.68
N SER A 179 19.07 4.17 0.02
CA SER A 179 19.89 3.18 -0.69
C SER A 179 19.55 3.19 -2.17
N PHE A 180 20.52 2.97 -3.03
CA PHE A 180 20.37 3.04 -4.50
C PHE A 180 21.00 1.82 -5.18
N PRO A 181 20.38 1.34 -6.29
CA PRO A 181 19.10 1.79 -6.81
C PRO A 181 17.95 1.52 -5.83
N GLY A 182 16.84 2.23 -6.02
CA GLY A 182 15.60 1.99 -5.30
C GLY A 182 14.73 0.92 -5.97
N TYR A 183 13.69 0.48 -5.29
CA TYR A 183 12.67 -0.42 -5.81
C TYR A 183 11.28 0.07 -5.43
N THR A 184 10.25 -0.44 -6.11
CA THR A 184 8.85 -0.16 -5.76
C THR A 184 8.20 -1.40 -5.15
N PRO A 185 7.39 -1.26 -4.10
CA PRO A 185 6.72 -2.38 -3.46
C PRO A 185 5.79 -3.17 -4.41
N ASP A 186 5.27 -2.49 -5.43
CA ASP A 186 4.35 -3.09 -6.41
C ASP A 186 5.08 -3.91 -7.49
N ALA A 187 6.41 -3.77 -7.62
CA ALA A 187 7.24 -4.42 -8.63
C ALA A 187 8.35 -5.31 -8.03
N LEU A 188 8.06 -6.00 -6.91
CA LEU A 188 9.05 -6.84 -6.21
C LEU A 188 9.61 -7.96 -7.09
N GLY A 189 8.80 -8.55 -7.96
CA GLY A 189 9.24 -9.61 -8.87
C GLY A 189 10.33 -9.15 -9.83
N GLU A 190 10.23 -7.95 -10.35
CA GLU A 190 11.25 -7.32 -11.19
C GLU A 190 12.50 -6.97 -10.38
N ALA A 191 12.30 -6.38 -9.19
CA ALA A 191 13.39 -6.01 -8.30
C ALA A 191 14.23 -7.19 -7.83
N MET A 192 13.62 -8.39 -7.66
CA MET A 192 14.32 -9.62 -7.29
C MET A 192 15.20 -10.17 -8.41
N GLN A 193 14.87 -9.90 -9.66
CA GLN A 193 15.60 -10.37 -10.85
C GLN A 193 16.62 -9.34 -11.35
N ASP A 194 16.59 -8.13 -10.82
CA ASP A 194 17.47 -7.04 -11.25
C ASP A 194 18.92 -7.31 -10.79
N PRO A 195 19.90 -7.36 -11.74
CA PRO A 195 21.31 -7.60 -11.44
C PRO A 195 21.94 -6.52 -10.56
N ASP A 196 21.33 -5.33 -10.51
CA ASP A 196 21.78 -4.24 -9.65
C ASP A 196 21.31 -4.37 -8.20
N SER A 197 20.52 -5.42 -7.89
CA SER A 197 20.07 -5.78 -6.55
C SER A 197 19.47 -4.57 -5.79
N PRO A 198 18.39 -3.96 -6.30
CA PRO A 198 17.80 -2.75 -5.75
C PRO A 198 17.22 -2.94 -4.35
N MET A 199 16.93 -4.18 -3.93
CA MET A 199 16.35 -4.47 -2.61
C MET A 199 17.38 -4.43 -1.47
N ILE A 200 18.68 -4.33 -1.78
CA ILE A 200 19.72 -4.31 -0.76
C ILE A 200 19.79 -2.94 -0.07
N GLN A 201 19.68 -2.95 1.26
CA GLN A 201 19.97 -1.77 2.08
C GLN A 201 21.49 -1.61 2.25
N ARG A 202 22.10 -0.83 1.34
CA ARG A 202 23.57 -0.73 1.20
C ARG A 202 24.30 -0.10 2.38
N ALA A 203 23.57 0.64 3.23
CA ALA A 203 24.16 1.19 4.44
C ALA A 203 24.40 0.15 5.54
N LEU A 204 23.69 -0.99 5.49
CA LEU A 204 23.70 -2.02 6.53
C LEU A 204 24.46 -3.29 6.14
N TYR A 205 24.76 -3.47 4.87
CA TYR A 205 25.49 -4.64 4.38
C TYR A 205 26.94 -4.33 4.08
N ALA A 206 27.83 -5.25 4.48
CA ALA A 206 29.24 -5.17 4.09
C ALA A 206 29.38 -5.36 2.57
N TYR A 207 30.06 -4.42 1.94
CA TYR A 207 30.37 -4.45 0.51
C TYR A 207 31.86 -4.68 0.32
N PRO A 208 32.30 -5.62 -0.55
CA PRO A 208 33.66 -5.56 -1.05
C PRO A 208 33.80 -4.31 -1.91
N VAL A 209 34.76 -3.46 -1.57
CA VAL A 209 35.13 -2.26 -2.31
C VAL A 209 35.99 -2.67 -3.48
#